data_2839ee497879d0ea3fd1b7e50ab85b11
#
_entry.id   2839ee497879d0ea3fd1b7e50ab85b11
#
_cell.length_a   1.000
_cell.length_b   1.000
_cell.length_c   1.000
_cell.angle_alpha   90.00
_cell.angle_beta   90.00
_cell.angle_gamma   90.00
#
_symmetry.space_group_name_H-M   'P 1'
#
loop_
_entity.id
_entity.type
_entity.pdbx_description
1 polymer ?
#
loop_
_entity_poly.entity_id
_entity_poly.type
_entity_poly.pdbx_seq_one_letter_code
_entity_poly.pdbx_strand_id
1 'polypeptide(L)'
;SRGLGDVYKRQGFIMQLITERLFLIPLQPDGMRALLARTTDPELVQPYTDMLDLSLAHPDQWVWYTAWGLYQNDSGDWVGDLCFKGLPENGHPEIGYGLLPEYEHQGYATEAVRAACRWAFGQPGVTAVEAETDPGNTASQAVLRRVGFVPTGTMGEEGPRFILRKKT
;
A
#
# COMPACT_ATOMS: atom_id res chain seq x y z
N SER A 1 16.44 -8.87 8.38
CA SER A 1 16.46 -10.13 9.10
C SER A 1 15.18 -10.91 8.84
N ARG A 2 15.24 -12.19 9.12
CA ARG A 2 14.08 -13.08 8.91
C ARG A 2 13.03 -12.98 10.02
N GLY A 3 13.34 -12.30 11.11
CA GLY A 3 12.54 -12.37 12.33
C GLY A 3 11.07 -12.02 12.15
N LEU A 4 10.77 -10.88 11.55
CA LEU A 4 9.38 -10.42 11.42
C LEU A 4 8.60 -11.30 10.45
N GLY A 5 9.17 -11.59 9.29
CA GLY A 5 8.53 -12.46 8.30
C GLY A 5 8.29 -13.86 8.84
N ASP A 6 9.24 -14.42 9.61
CA ASP A 6 9.08 -15.73 10.21
C ASP A 6 7.99 -15.75 11.29
N VAL A 7 7.87 -14.69 12.09
CA VAL A 7 6.78 -14.57 13.07
C VAL A 7 5.43 -14.63 12.38
N TYR A 8 5.26 -13.89 11.31
CA TYR A 8 4.01 -13.88 10.56
C TYR A 8 3.72 -15.23 9.91
N LYS A 9 4.72 -15.89 9.35
CA LYS A 9 4.56 -17.23 8.79
C LYS A 9 4.11 -18.26 9.81
N ARG A 10 4.65 -18.20 11.03
CA ARG A 10 4.29 -19.13 12.10
C ARG A 10 2.84 -19.00 12.56
N GLN A 11 2.23 -17.85 12.37
CA GLN A 11 0.81 -17.67 12.69
C GLN A 11 -0.12 -18.30 11.66
N GLY A 12 0.42 -18.78 10.54
CA GLY A 12 -0.23 -19.73 9.62
C GLY A 12 -1.31 -19.17 8.72
N PHE A 13 -1.66 -17.88 8.81
CA PHE A 13 -2.76 -17.32 8.04
C PHE A 13 -2.51 -15.88 7.60
N ILE A 14 -1.29 -15.39 7.75
CA ILE A 14 -0.98 -14.01 7.42
C ILE A 14 -0.44 -13.94 6.01
N MET A 15 -1.15 -13.14 5.21
CA MET A 15 -0.74 -12.85 3.86
C MET A 15 0.52 -12.01 3.88
N GLN A 16 1.48 -12.37 3.05
CA GLN A 16 2.61 -11.50 2.74
C GLN A 16 2.95 -11.64 1.26
N LEU A 17 3.45 -10.56 0.69
CA LEU A 17 3.99 -10.55 -0.67
C LEU A 17 5.49 -10.40 -0.58
N ILE A 18 6.22 -11.20 -1.35
CA ILE A 18 7.67 -11.16 -1.39
C ILE A 18 8.09 -10.70 -2.79
N THR A 19 8.93 -9.67 -2.83
CA THR A 19 9.52 -9.17 -4.07
C THR A 19 11.03 -9.39 -4.04
N GLU A 20 11.75 -8.88 -5.03
CA GLU A 20 13.20 -9.02 -5.09
C GLU A 20 13.90 -8.46 -3.84
N ARG A 21 13.47 -7.29 -3.36
CA ARG A 21 14.14 -6.60 -2.24
C ARG A 21 13.25 -6.39 -1.02
N LEU A 22 11.93 -6.64 -1.14
CA LEU A 22 10.96 -6.28 -0.12
C LEU A 22 10.08 -7.45 0.28
N PHE A 23 9.51 -7.38 1.45
CA PHE A 23 8.28 -8.09 1.75
C PHE A 23 7.23 -7.08 2.24
N LEU A 24 5.98 -7.33 1.85
CA LEU A 24 4.85 -6.46 2.14
C LEU A 24 3.87 -7.23 2.99
N ILE A 25 3.45 -6.67 4.12
CA ILE A 25 2.54 -7.34 5.05
C ILE A 25 1.41 -6.38 5.43
N PRO A 26 0.14 -6.75 5.19
CA PRO A 26 -0.98 -6.01 5.77
C PRO A 26 -0.90 -6.07 7.30
N LEU A 27 -0.97 -4.92 7.95
CA LEU A 27 -0.85 -4.84 9.40
C LEU A 27 -2.18 -5.21 10.07
N GLN A 28 -2.12 -6.12 11.02
CA GLN A 28 -3.25 -6.44 11.88
C GLN A 28 -3.46 -5.31 12.91
N PRO A 29 -4.58 -5.28 13.64
CA PRO A 29 -4.87 -4.18 14.55
C PRO A 29 -3.75 -3.84 15.53
N ASP A 30 -3.08 -4.83 16.08
CA ASP A 30 -1.93 -4.57 16.98
C ASP A 30 -0.76 -3.92 16.23
N GLY A 31 -0.52 -4.31 14.99
CA GLY A 31 0.48 -3.68 14.13
C GLY A 31 0.14 -2.23 13.82
N MET A 32 -1.13 -1.93 13.57
CA MET A 32 -1.59 -0.56 13.35
C MET A 32 -1.45 0.29 14.61
N ARG A 33 -1.75 -0.28 15.79
CA ARG A 33 -1.56 0.43 17.07
C ARG A 33 -0.09 0.72 17.32
N ALA A 34 0.80 -0.23 17.02
CA ALA A 34 2.23 -0.03 17.12
C ALA A 34 2.73 1.05 16.16
N LEU A 35 2.21 1.07 14.94
CA LEU A 35 2.52 2.11 13.95
C LEU A 35 2.09 3.49 14.46
N LEU A 36 0.87 3.61 14.99
CA LEU A 36 0.38 4.84 15.57
C LEU A 36 1.25 5.32 16.74
N ALA A 37 1.66 4.41 17.61
CA ALA A 37 2.47 4.75 18.78
C ALA A 37 3.84 5.32 18.41
N ARG A 38 4.42 4.91 17.29
CA ARG A 38 5.73 5.40 16.84
C ARG A 38 5.66 6.51 15.79
N THR A 39 4.46 6.87 15.33
CA THR A 39 4.27 7.92 14.33
C THR A 39 4.54 9.29 14.96
N THR A 40 5.47 10.03 14.36
CA THR A 40 5.85 11.38 14.81
C THR A 40 5.26 12.48 13.94
N ASP A 41 4.86 12.17 12.71
CA ASP A 41 4.24 13.13 11.79
C ASP A 41 2.76 13.29 12.16
N PRO A 42 2.35 14.47 12.64
CA PRO A 42 0.96 14.68 13.05
C PRO A 42 -0.05 14.52 11.92
N GLU A 43 0.38 14.69 10.67
CA GLU A 43 -0.51 14.55 9.50
C GLU A 43 -0.86 13.08 9.23
N LEU A 44 -0.08 12.13 9.73
CA LEU A 44 -0.34 10.70 9.53
C LEU A 44 -1.21 10.09 10.61
N VAL A 45 -1.39 10.75 11.75
CA VAL A 45 -2.14 10.19 12.88
C VAL A 45 -3.59 9.89 12.50
N GLN A 46 -4.28 10.86 11.89
CA GLN A 46 -5.68 10.66 11.50
C GLN A 46 -5.84 9.61 10.40
N PRO A 47 -5.06 9.63 9.31
CA PRO A 47 -5.16 8.57 8.31
C PRO A 47 -4.92 7.17 8.88
N TYR A 48 -3.93 6.98 9.72
CA TYR A 48 -3.68 5.67 10.33
C TYR A 48 -4.79 5.26 11.30
N THR A 49 -5.34 6.21 12.05
CA THR A 49 -6.49 5.94 12.93
C THR A 49 -7.69 5.49 12.12
N ASP A 50 -7.98 6.17 11.01
CA ASP A 50 -9.08 5.80 10.12
C ASP A 50 -8.88 4.41 9.52
N MET A 51 -7.65 4.07 9.11
CA MET A 51 -7.34 2.75 8.60
C MET A 51 -7.60 1.66 9.63
N LEU A 52 -7.18 1.89 10.88
CA LEU A 52 -7.42 0.95 11.97
C LEU A 52 -8.93 0.76 12.19
N ASP A 53 -9.65 1.86 12.32
CA ASP A 53 -11.10 1.83 12.57
C ASP A 53 -11.85 1.12 11.44
N LEU A 54 -11.51 1.43 10.19
CA LEU A 54 -12.14 0.82 9.01
C LEU A 54 -11.80 -0.66 8.88
N SER A 55 -10.57 -1.05 9.20
CA SER A 55 -10.18 -2.47 9.16
C SER A 55 -10.95 -3.28 10.22
N LEU A 56 -11.17 -2.69 11.39
CA LEU A 56 -11.98 -3.32 12.43
C LEU A 56 -13.47 -3.39 12.06
N ALA A 57 -13.96 -2.39 11.33
CA ALA A 57 -15.36 -2.35 10.87
C ALA A 57 -15.63 -3.31 9.71
N HIS A 58 -14.59 -3.75 9.00
CA HIS A 58 -14.71 -4.64 7.83
C HIS A 58 -13.83 -5.88 8.00
N PRO A 59 -14.13 -6.75 8.98
CA PRO A 59 -13.22 -7.86 9.31
C PRO A 59 -13.00 -8.85 8.17
N ASP A 60 -13.99 -9.02 7.26
CA ASP A 60 -13.86 -9.92 6.11
C ASP A 60 -13.06 -9.32 4.96
N GLN A 61 -12.78 -8.01 5.00
CA GLN A 61 -12.08 -7.27 3.96
C GLN A 61 -10.98 -6.39 4.53
N TRP A 62 -10.49 -6.71 5.71
CA TRP A 62 -9.58 -5.85 6.49
C TRP A 62 -8.30 -5.48 5.72
N VAL A 63 -7.80 -6.37 4.88
CA VAL A 63 -6.58 -6.12 4.10
C VAL A 63 -6.74 -4.94 3.14
N TRP A 64 -7.98 -4.63 2.72
CA TRP A 64 -8.26 -3.51 1.83
C TRP A 64 -8.29 -2.17 2.55
N TYR A 65 -8.33 -2.17 3.89
CA TYR A 65 -8.50 -0.96 4.69
C TYR A 65 -7.29 -0.62 5.55
N THR A 66 -6.46 -1.61 5.86
CA THR A 66 -5.29 -1.42 6.72
C THR A 66 -4.08 -0.92 5.95
N ALA A 67 -3.08 -0.41 6.66
CA ALA A 67 -1.78 -0.14 6.07
C ALA A 67 -1.00 -1.45 5.87
N TRP A 68 -0.25 -1.53 4.79
CA TRP A 68 0.67 -2.62 4.51
C TRP A 68 2.08 -2.13 4.80
N GLY A 69 2.77 -2.76 5.73
CA GLY A 69 4.16 -2.45 6.00
C GLY A 69 5.07 -2.96 4.90
N LEU A 70 6.04 -2.15 4.53
CA LEU A 70 7.07 -2.48 3.54
C LEU A 70 8.39 -2.64 4.27
N TYR A 71 9.03 -3.80 4.10
CA TYR A 71 10.26 -4.16 4.81
C TYR A 71 11.30 -4.65 3.83
N GLN A 72 12.57 -4.36 4.11
CA GLN A 72 13.66 -4.97 3.35
C GLN A 72 13.76 -6.46 3.65
N ASN A 73 13.94 -7.28 2.62
CA ASN A 73 14.01 -8.73 2.74
C ASN A 73 15.19 -9.20 3.59
N ASP A 74 16.33 -8.55 3.45
CA ASP A 74 17.57 -8.98 4.10
C ASP A 74 17.68 -8.51 5.54
N SER A 75 17.30 -7.26 5.83
CA SER A 75 17.45 -6.67 7.16
C SER A 75 16.18 -6.71 8.00
N GLY A 76 15.01 -6.76 7.36
CA GLY A 76 13.73 -6.61 8.03
C GLY A 76 13.42 -5.15 8.39
N ASP A 77 14.20 -4.20 7.92
CA ASP A 77 14.01 -2.79 8.23
C ASP A 77 12.77 -2.24 7.55
N TRP A 78 12.04 -1.39 8.28
CA TRP A 78 10.87 -0.68 7.78
C TRP A 78 11.28 0.33 6.71
N VAL A 79 10.65 0.24 5.54
CA VAL A 79 10.94 1.11 4.39
C VAL A 79 9.86 2.17 4.21
N GLY A 80 8.65 1.83 4.54
CA GLY A 80 7.48 2.67 4.37
C GLY A 80 6.21 1.85 4.43
N ASP A 81 5.13 2.37 3.85
CA ASP A 81 3.87 1.65 3.78
C ASP A 81 3.10 1.96 2.51
N LEU A 82 2.10 1.13 2.25
CA LEU A 82 1.09 1.41 1.25
C LEU A 82 -0.28 1.03 1.81
N CYS A 83 -1.33 1.50 1.17
CA CYS A 83 -2.68 1.10 1.52
C CYS A 83 -3.56 1.10 0.28
N PHE A 84 -4.60 0.28 0.32
CA PHE A 84 -5.77 0.48 -0.52
C PHE A 84 -6.79 1.28 0.28
N LYS A 85 -7.62 2.05 -0.38
CA LYS A 85 -8.63 2.88 0.29
C LYS A 85 -9.98 2.19 0.24
N GLY A 86 -10.01 0.94 0.71
CA GLY A 86 -11.17 0.07 0.69
C GLY A 86 -11.32 -0.71 -0.60
N LEU A 87 -12.41 -1.46 -0.69
CA LEU A 87 -12.78 -2.22 -1.88
C LEU A 87 -14.13 -1.70 -2.37
N PRO A 88 -14.13 -0.78 -3.36
CA PRO A 88 -15.38 -0.21 -3.86
C PRO A 88 -16.13 -1.21 -4.76
N GLU A 89 -17.44 -1.01 -4.87
CA GLU A 89 -18.31 -1.87 -5.67
C GLU A 89 -17.96 -1.88 -7.16
N ASN A 90 -17.36 -0.79 -7.66
CA ASN A 90 -16.98 -0.70 -9.06
C ASN A 90 -15.76 -1.55 -9.43
N GLY A 91 -15.08 -2.16 -8.44
CA GLY A 91 -13.90 -2.98 -8.70
C GLY A 91 -12.62 -2.18 -8.97
N HIS A 92 -12.59 -0.89 -8.63
CA HIS A 92 -11.44 0.00 -8.83
C HIS A 92 -10.91 0.52 -7.50
N PRO A 93 -10.23 -0.31 -6.69
CA PRO A 93 -9.62 0.19 -5.45
C PRO A 93 -8.55 1.23 -5.76
N GLU A 94 -8.40 2.19 -4.86
CA GLU A 94 -7.38 3.23 -4.97
C GLU A 94 -6.19 2.86 -4.09
N ILE A 95 -4.97 3.03 -4.60
CA ILE A 95 -3.73 2.76 -3.86
C ILE A 95 -3.05 4.08 -3.48
N GLY A 96 -2.54 4.13 -2.25
CA GLY A 96 -1.66 5.18 -1.77
C GLY A 96 -0.42 4.57 -1.16
N TYR A 97 0.68 5.31 -1.12
CA TYR A 97 1.95 4.80 -0.60
C TYR A 97 2.87 5.94 -0.17
N GLY A 98 3.80 5.63 0.71
CA GLY A 98 4.85 6.54 1.13
C GLY A 98 6.08 5.79 1.61
N LEU A 99 7.24 6.36 1.42
CA LEU A 99 8.52 5.80 1.87
C LEU A 99 9.17 6.72 2.89
N LEU A 100 9.97 6.14 3.78
CA LEU A 100 10.88 6.93 4.59
C LEU A 100 11.89 7.63 3.68
N PRO A 101 12.33 8.86 4.03
CA PRO A 101 13.22 9.65 3.15
C PRO A 101 14.48 8.91 2.72
N GLU A 102 15.08 8.12 3.60
CA GLU A 102 16.32 7.39 3.31
C GLU A 102 16.15 6.28 2.27
N TYR A 103 14.90 5.89 1.96
CA TYR A 103 14.62 4.85 0.98
C TYR A 103 14.01 5.39 -0.32
N GLU A 104 13.85 6.70 -0.43
CA GLU A 104 13.36 7.34 -1.65
C GLU A 104 14.37 7.25 -2.79
N HIS A 105 13.89 7.33 -4.02
CA HIS A 105 14.69 7.39 -5.25
C HIS A 105 15.56 6.16 -5.50
N GLN A 106 15.14 4.99 -4.99
CA GLN A 106 15.86 3.73 -5.15
C GLN A 106 15.02 2.63 -5.80
N GLY A 107 13.82 2.97 -6.25
CA GLY A 107 12.92 2.03 -6.93
C GLY A 107 12.04 1.21 -6.01
N TYR A 108 12.09 1.41 -4.70
CA TYR A 108 11.27 0.64 -3.76
C TYR A 108 9.78 0.86 -3.94
N ALA A 109 9.35 2.10 -4.17
CA ALA A 109 7.94 2.39 -4.38
C ALA A 109 7.40 1.70 -5.63
N THR A 110 8.15 1.73 -6.74
CA THR A 110 7.78 1.04 -7.97
C THR A 110 7.63 -0.46 -7.74
N GLU A 111 8.58 -1.05 -7.04
CA GLU A 111 8.58 -2.48 -6.70
C GLU A 111 7.37 -2.85 -5.86
N ALA A 112 7.08 -2.07 -4.82
CA ALA A 112 5.96 -2.31 -3.90
C ALA A 112 4.59 -2.14 -4.59
N VAL A 113 4.42 -1.04 -5.33
CA VAL A 113 3.15 -0.76 -6.02
C VAL A 113 2.86 -1.83 -7.08
N ARG A 114 3.89 -2.24 -7.82
CA ARG A 114 3.74 -3.30 -8.83
C ARG A 114 3.27 -4.61 -8.20
N ALA A 115 3.88 -5.00 -7.07
CA ALA A 115 3.49 -6.22 -6.36
C ALA A 115 2.06 -6.14 -5.80
N ALA A 116 1.71 -5.01 -5.19
CA ALA A 116 0.38 -4.80 -4.62
C ALA A 116 -0.71 -4.82 -5.70
N CYS A 117 -0.45 -4.20 -6.85
CA CYS A 117 -1.39 -4.21 -7.97
C CYS A 117 -1.57 -5.62 -8.54
N ARG A 118 -0.48 -6.38 -8.66
CA ARG A 118 -0.56 -7.77 -9.12
C ARG A 118 -1.43 -8.61 -8.17
N TRP A 119 -1.24 -8.43 -6.88
CA TRP A 119 -2.09 -9.09 -5.88
C TRP A 119 -3.56 -8.66 -6.04
N ALA A 120 -3.81 -7.37 -6.17
CA ALA A 120 -5.17 -6.84 -6.30
C ALA A 120 -5.89 -7.45 -7.51
N PHE A 121 -5.21 -7.59 -8.64
CA PHE A 121 -5.78 -8.18 -9.84
C PHE A 121 -6.11 -9.66 -9.70
N GLY A 122 -5.54 -10.34 -8.73
CA GLY A 122 -5.92 -11.71 -8.38
C GLY A 122 -7.18 -11.82 -7.51
N GLN A 123 -7.72 -10.69 -7.04
CA GLN A 123 -8.88 -10.68 -6.15
C GLN A 123 -10.18 -10.59 -6.96
N PRO A 124 -11.26 -11.23 -6.47
CA PRO A 124 -12.54 -11.23 -7.19
C PRO A 124 -13.08 -9.82 -7.41
N GLY A 125 -13.54 -9.54 -8.63
CA GLY A 125 -14.20 -8.28 -8.97
C GLY A 125 -13.29 -7.09 -9.22
N VAL A 126 -11.99 -7.22 -9.00
CA VAL A 126 -11.04 -6.11 -9.26
C VAL A 126 -10.69 -6.07 -10.75
N THR A 127 -10.96 -4.93 -11.38
CA THR A 127 -10.71 -4.74 -12.82
C THR A 127 -9.70 -3.63 -13.12
N ALA A 128 -9.44 -2.75 -12.15
CA ALA A 128 -8.46 -1.68 -12.26
C ALA A 128 -8.00 -1.26 -10.87
N VAL A 129 -6.86 -0.59 -10.80
CA VAL A 129 -6.40 0.12 -9.59
C VAL A 129 -6.24 1.58 -9.96
N GLU A 130 -6.74 2.47 -9.12
CA GLU A 130 -6.61 3.91 -9.31
C GLU A 130 -5.64 4.51 -8.31
N ALA A 131 -5.12 5.67 -8.61
CA ALA A 131 -4.24 6.43 -7.72
C ALA A 131 -4.43 7.91 -7.97
N GLU A 132 -4.14 8.71 -6.94
CA GLU A 132 -4.20 10.15 -7.02
C GLU A 132 -2.90 10.73 -6.47
N THR A 133 -2.38 11.78 -7.07
CA THR A 133 -1.14 12.42 -6.62
C THR A 133 -1.34 13.92 -6.48
N ASP A 134 -0.53 14.53 -5.62
CA ASP A 134 -0.37 15.99 -5.62
C ASP A 134 0.19 16.42 -6.98
N PRO A 135 -0.31 17.52 -7.59
CA PRO A 135 0.18 18.00 -8.88
C PRO A 135 1.68 18.25 -8.92
N GLY A 136 2.26 18.66 -7.79
CA GLY A 136 3.70 18.90 -7.69
C GLY A 136 4.54 17.67 -7.40
N ASN A 137 3.92 16.51 -7.14
CA ASN A 137 4.66 15.31 -6.79
C ASN A 137 5.07 14.52 -8.03
N THR A 138 6.11 15.01 -8.70
CA THR A 138 6.62 14.39 -9.93
C THR A 138 7.23 13.01 -9.68
N ALA A 139 7.79 12.79 -8.50
CA ALA A 139 8.35 11.48 -8.12
C ALA A 139 7.27 10.41 -8.06
N SER A 140 6.13 10.70 -7.43
CA SER A 140 5.00 9.78 -7.36
C SER A 140 4.41 9.51 -8.74
N GLN A 141 4.27 10.54 -9.57
CA GLN A 141 3.79 10.38 -10.95
C GLN A 141 4.72 9.47 -11.76
N ALA A 142 6.03 9.61 -11.58
CA ALA A 142 7.01 8.75 -12.24
C ALA A 142 6.88 7.28 -11.80
N VAL A 143 6.66 7.03 -10.51
CA VAL A 143 6.41 5.69 -9.99
C VAL A 143 5.19 5.07 -10.66
N LEU A 144 4.08 5.80 -10.70
CA LEU A 144 2.84 5.31 -11.30
C LEU A 144 3.04 4.97 -12.78
N ARG A 145 3.72 5.84 -13.54
CA ARG A 145 4.00 5.60 -14.95
C ARG A 145 4.88 4.37 -15.17
N ARG A 146 5.89 4.16 -14.31
CA ARG A 146 6.77 2.99 -14.41
C ARG A 146 6.02 1.69 -14.16
N VAL A 147 5.03 1.70 -13.28
CA VAL A 147 4.18 0.53 -13.05
C VAL A 147 3.24 0.28 -14.21
N GLY A 148 2.88 1.32 -14.95
CA GLY A 148 2.01 1.21 -16.12
C GLY A 148 0.71 1.99 -15.98
N PHE A 149 0.54 2.77 -14.93
CA PHE A 149 -0.62 3.66 -14.79
C PHE A 149 -0.59 4.75 -15.86
N VAL A 150 -1.77 5.13 -16.30
CA VAL A 150 -1.98 6.23 -17.24
C VAL A 150 -2.90 7.27 -16.61
N PRO A 151 -2.75 8.56 -16.97
CA PRO A 151 -3.68 9.59 -16.50
C PRO A 151 -5.11 9.31 -16.94
N THR A 152 -6.08 9.56 -16.06
CA THR A 152 -7.50 9.45 -16.41
C THR A 152 -8.03 10.70 -17.12
N GLY A 153 -7.30 11.81 -17.02
CA GLY A 153 -7.78 13.10 -17.48
C GLY A 153 -8.67 13.83 -16.49
N THR A 154 -8.87 13.26 -15.29
CA THR A 154 -9.67 13.87 -14.24
C THR A 154 -8.81 14.31 -13.06
N MET A 155 -9.36 15.19 -12.23
CA MET A 155 -8.74 15.68 -11.01
C MET A 155 -9.57 15.23 -9.83
N GLY A 156 -8.90 14.71 -8.79
CA GLY A 156 -9.52 14.45 -7.51
C GLY A 156 -9.24 15.59 -6.53
N GLU A 157 -9.53 15.36 -5.24
CA GLU A 157 -9.32 16.36 -4.20
C GLU A 157 -7.85 16.76 -4.05
N GLU A 158 -6.94 15.81 -4.25
CA GLU A 158 -5.50 16.04 -4.07
C GLU A 158 -4.80 16.44 -5.38
N GLY A 159 -5.30 16.02 -6.53
CA GLY A 159 -4.69 16.32 -7.81
C GLY A 159 -5.04 15.33 -8.91
N PRO A 160 -4.12 15.16 -9.90
CA PRO A 160 -4.36 14.27 -11.04
C PRO A 160 -4.61 12.83 -10.63
N ARG A 161 -5.54 12.18 -11.31
CA ARG A 161 -5.85 10.77 -11.10
C ARG A 161 -5.24 9.90 -12.20
N PHE A 162 -4.88 8.69 -11.82
CA PHE A 162 -4.25 7.68 -12.67
C PHE A 162 -4.99 6.37 -12.53
N ILE A 163 -4.88 5.52 -13.55
CA ILE A 163 -5.52 4.20 -13.55
C ILE A 163 -4.59 3.16 -14.19
N LEU A 164 -4.58 1.97 -13.59
CA LEU A 164 -3.95 0.78 -14.16
C LEU A 164 -5.05 -0.26 -14.35
N ARG A 165 -5.31 -0.66 -15.59
CA ARG A 165 -6.35 -1.63 -15.90
C ARG A 165 -5.78 -3.04 -15.91
N LYS A 166 -6.56 -3.98 -15.40
CA LYS A 166 -6.21 -5.41 -15.44
C LYS A 166 -6.14 -5.84 -16.91
N LYS A 167 -5.08 -6.54 -17.26
CA LYS A 167 -4.95 -7.14 -18.59
C LYS A 167 -5.84 -8.36 -18.69
N THR A 168 -6.57 -8.47 -19.80
CA THR A 168 -7.46 -9.59 -20.07
C THR A 168 -6.71 -10.77 -20.69
#